data_a2065c225e55880ce56fe70bac28c466
#
_entry.id   a2065c225e55880ce56fe70bac28c466
#
_cell.length_a   1.000
_cell.length_b   1.000
_cell.length_c   1.000
_cell.angle_alpha   90.00
_cell.angle_beta   90.00
_cell.angle_gamma   90.00
#
_symmetry.space_group_name_H-M   'P 1'
#
loop_
_entity.id
_entity.type
_entity.pdbx_description
1 polymer ?
#
loop_
_entity_poly.entity_id
_entity_poly.type
_entity_poly.pdbx_seq_one_letter_code
_entity_poly.pdbx_strand_id
1 'polypeptide(L)'
;MDPALRLLRDLVAINSVNPTLAAGAPGEAAIADFIADSMRRSGLDVAVEPVAEGRPNVIGVVEGRTKGRTLMFCGHTDTVGVVGMTEPFTPVEREGRLYGRGAQDMKGGVAAMMSAAAHVAQNGGLASGRLIVAAVVDEEHSSIGADALVKKWTADAAIVTEPTDLAIAVGHKGFAWVGVTVEGKAAHGSRPREGQDAILRLGRVLTRLEALDATLQARQPHPLVGTGSLHASIIAGGHELSSYPDRATLQLERRILPSEPESTAVDEVRAILDAIRHEDTTFRGTADAMFSRPAYEVPPDHELPRALAEAVTRAGTPPRITGASFWTDAAVLGHAGIPSILFGPGGAGLHSTEEYVNIADVTMCRDALIQLVELWIG
;
A
#
# COMPACT_ATOMS: atom_id res chain seq x y z
N MET A 1 -11.70 10.48 -27.27
CA MET A 1 -10.82 9.99 -26.16
C MET A 1 -11.70 9.23 -25.20
N ASP A 2 -11.28 8.04 -24.80
CA ASP A 2 -11.99 7.21 -23.81
C ASP A 2 -12.16 7.98 -22.48
N PRO A 3 -13.34 7.88 -21.80
CA PRO A 3 -13.59 8.59 -20.54
C PRO A 3 -12.59 8.26 -19.43
N ALA A 4 -12.20 6.99 -19.27
CA ALA A 4 -11.21 6.58 -18.26
C ALA A 4 -9.82 7.19 -18.54
N LEU A 5 -9.42 7.25 -19.82
CA LEU A 5 -8.14 7.85 -20.20
C LEU A 5 -8.14 9.38 -19.98
N ARG A 6 -9.24 10.05 -20.25
CA ARG A 6 -9.36 11.49 -19.96
C ARG A 6 -9.21 11.72 -18.46
N LEU A 7 -9.94 10.96 -17.67
CA LEU A 7 -9.91 11.07 -16.21
C LEU A 7 -8.51 10.78 -15.66
N LEU A 8 -7.83 9.75 -16.17
CA LEU A 8 -6.45 9.44 -15.79
C LEU A 8 -5.49 10.62 -16.07
N ARG A 9 -5.58 11.23 -17.25
CA ARG A 9 -4.75 12.41 -17.57
C ARG A 9 -4.98 13.55 -16.60
N ASP A 10 -6.24 13.84 -16.30
CA ASP A 10 -6.60 14.90 -15.37
C ASP A 10 -6.09 14.61 -13.95
N LEU A 11 -6.20 13.36 -13.49
CA LEU A 11 -5.69 12.94 -12.19
C LEU A 11 -4.16 13.02 -12.10
N VAL A 12 -3.44 12.56 -13.14
CA VAL A 12 -1.97 12.62 -13.17
C VAL A 12 -1.47 14.06 -13.21
N ALA A 13 -2.20 14.97 -13.84
CA ALA A 13 -1.85 16.40 -13.88
C ALA A 13 -1.95 17.10 -12.52
N ILE A 14 -2.58 16.49 -11.52
CA ILE A 14 -2.71 17.06 -10.18
C ILE A 14 -1.60 16.51 -9.28
N ASN A 15 -0.79 17.42 -8.71
CA ASN A 15 0.20 17.06 -7.70
C ASN A 15 -0.51 16.68 -6.38
N SER A 16 -0.42 15.42 -5.99
CA SER A 16 -0.95 14.86 -4.74
C SER A 16 0.13 14.12 -3.94
N VAL A 17 1.37 14.62 -4.01
CA VAL A 17 2.48 14.05 -3.22
C VAL A 17 2.15 14.11 -1.74
N ASN A 18 2.35 12.97 -1.06
CA ASN A 18 2.07 12.82 0.36
C ASN A 18 2.97 13.75 1.20
N PRO A 19 2.41 14.66 2.01
CA PRO A 19 3.19 15.65 2.76
C PRO A 19 4.03 15.04 3.88
N THR A 20 3.71 13.82 4.31
CA THR A 20 4.51 13.09 5.30
C THR A 20 5.80 12.53 4.69
N LEU A 21 5.76 12.18 3.39
CA LEU A 21 6.93 11.64 2.66
C LEU A 21 7.83 12.74 2.07
N ALA A 22 7.26 13.90 1.75
CA ALA A 22 8.01 15.00 1.16
C ALA A 22 7.62 16.34 1.82
N ALA A 23 8.55 16.95 2.54
CA ALA A 23 8.31 18.22 3.23
C ALA A 23 7.88 19.32 2.23
N GLY A 24 6.78 19.99 2.53
CA GLY A 24 6.20 21.05 1.68
C GLY A 24 5.39 20.54 0.49
N ALA A 25 5.15 19.24 0.38
CA ALA A 25 4.24 18.68 -0.62
C ALA A 25 2.79 19.12 -0.36
N PRO A 26 1.96 19.28 -1.42
CA PRO A 26 0.63 19.88 -1.30
C PRO A 26 -0.42 18.97 -0.65
N GLY A 27 -0.18 17.66 -0.56
CA GLY A 27 -1.18 16.70 -0.10
C GLY A 27 -2.31 16.50 -1.08
N GLU A 28 -3.43 15.97 -0.60
CA GLU A 28 -4.49 15.41 -1.44
C GLU A 28 -5.70 16.34 -1.64
N ALA A 29 -5.70 17.56 -1.08
CA ALA A 29 -6.87 18.45 -1.17
C ALA A 29 -7.32 18.73 -2.62
N ALA A 30 -6.39 19.10 -3.50
CA ALA A 30 -6.72 19.44 -4.88
C ALA A 30 -7.24 18.25 -5.70
N ILE A 31 -6.66 17.06 -5.51
CA ILE A 31 -7.14 15.85 -6.19
C ILE A 31 -8.49 15.40 -5.63
N ALA A 32 -8.72 15.57 -4.33
CA ALA A 32 -10.01 15.27 -3.70
C ALA A 32 -11.13 16.18 -4.24
N ASP A 33 -10.89 17.47 -4.38
CA ASP A 33 -11.85 18.40 -4.98
C ASP A 33 -12.19 17.97 -6.42
N PHE A 34 -11.18 17.65 -7.23
CA PHE A 34 -11.37 17.20 -8.60
C PHE A 34 -12.20 15.89 -8.66
N ILE A 35 -11.86 14.90 -7.82
CA ILE A 35 -12.55 13.61 -7.75
C ILE A 35 -14.01 13.82 -7.33
N ALA A 36 -14.26 14.61 -6.28
CA ALA A 36 -15.61 14.90 -5.80
C ALA A 36 -16.47 15.53 -6.88
N ASP A 37 -15.96 16.53 -7.57
CA ASP A 37 -16.67 17.21 -8.66
C ASP A 37 -16.90 16.30 -9.87
N SER A 38 -15.91 15.44 -10.20
CA SER A 38 -16.07 14.48 -11.29
C SER A 38 -17.13 13.42 -10.97
N MET A 39 -17.15 12.86 -9.75
CA MET A 39 -18.17 11.91 -9.32
C MET A 39 -19.58 12.53 -9.29
N ARG A 40 -19.73 13.78 -8.78
CA ARG A 40 -21.02 14.50 -8.80
C ARG A 40 -21.54 14.71 -10.22
N ARG A 41 -20.68 15.14 -11.14
CA ARG A 41 -21.06 15.31 -12.56
C ARG A 41 -21.47 14.00 -13.22
N SER A 42 -20.96 12.89 -12.72
CA SER A 42 -21.31 11.55 -13.19
C SER A 42 -22.58 10.98 -12.57
N GLY A 43 -23.21 11.70 -11.62
CA GLY A 43 -24.49 11.32 -11.00
C GLY A 43 -24.34 10.48 -9.73
N LEU A 44 -23.16 10.44 -9.09
CA LEU A 44 -22.97 9.81 -7.79
C LEU A 44 -23.35 10.78 -6.66
N ASP A 45 -23.87 10.23 -5.57
CA ASP A 45 -23.95 10.94 -4.29
C ASP A 45 -22.55 10.99 -3.67
N VAL A 46 -22.08 12.19 -3.29
CA VAL A 46 -20.67 12.38 -2.90
C VAL A 46 -20.55 12.99 -1.51
N ALA A 47 -19.86 12.27 -0.63
CA ALA A 47 -19.35 12.76 0.65
C ALA A 47 -17.85 13.09 0.54
N VAL A 48 -17.45 14.23 1.10
CA VAL A 48 -16.04 14.60 1.29
C VAL A 48 -15.79 14.60 2.79
N GLU A 49 -14.94 13.70 3.25
CA GLU A 49 -14.75 13.41 4.67
C GLU A 49 -13.33 13.79 5.13
N PRO A 50 -13.19 14.84 5.95
CA PRO A 50 -11.89 15.22 6.49
C PRO A 50 -11.27 14.07 7.33
N VAL A 51 -10.02 13.70 7.01
CA VAL A 51 -9.22 12.70 7.75
C VAL A 51 -8.12 13.40 8.54
N ALA A 52 -7.39 14.30 7.89
CA ALA A 52 -6.42 15.20 8.48
C ALA A 52 -6.54 16.58 7.82
N GLU A 53 -5.80 17.56 8.31
CA GLU A 53 -5.80 18.91 7.73
C GLU A 53 -5.39 18.87 6.25
N GLY A 54 -6.27 19.35 5.36
CA GLY A 54 -6.05 19.34 3.92
C GLY A 54 -6.04 17.96 3.24
N ARG A 55 -6.44 16.91 3.95
CA ARG A 55 -6.37 15.52 3.49
C ARG A 55 -7.72 14.79 3.66
N PRO A 56 -8.72 15.04 2.81
CA PRO A 56 -10.02 14.38 2.91
C PRO A 56 -10.11 13.12 2.05
N ASN A 57 -10.83 12.11 2.55
CA ASN A 57 -11.37 11.05 1.69
C ASN A 57 -12.53 11.58 0.86
N VAL A 58 -12.73 10.99 -0.33
CA VAL A 58 -13.89 11.24 -1.17
C VAL A 58 -14.64 9.95 -1.42
N ILE A 59 -15.91 9.91 -1.04
CA ILE A 59 -16.76 8.72 -1.16
C ILE A 59 -17.90 9.05 -2.11
N GLY A 60 -17.94 8.36 -3.26
CA GLY A 60 -19.05 8.41 -4.20
C GLY A 60 -19.94 7.17 -4.06
N VAL A 61 -21.24 7.35 -4.16
CA VAL A 61 -22.20 6.25 -3.99
C VAL A 61 -23.19 6.23 -5.15
N VAL A 62 -23.44 5.04 -5.70
CA VAL A 62 -24.58 4.76 -6.57
C VAL A 62 -25.53 3.86 -5.79
N GLU A 63 -26.69 4.41 -5.40
CA GLU A 63 -27.72 3.67 -4.69
C GLU A 63 -28.62 2.91 -5.66
N GLY A 64 -28.95 1.68 -5.33
CA GLY A 64 -29.96 0.89 -6.03
C GLY A 64 -31.39 1.24 -5.61
N ARG A 65 -32.35 0.92 -6.48
CA ARG A 65 -33.77 1.16 -6.22
C ARG A 65 -34.33 0.33 -5.06
N THR A 66 -33.70 -0.77 -4.75
CA THR A 66 -34.06 -1.66 -3.63
C THR A 66 -32.81 -2.08 -2.85
N LYS A 67 -33.00 -2.59 -1.62
CA LYS A 67 -31.90 -3.16 -0.83
C LYS A 67 -31.28 -4.37 -1.55
N GLY A 68 -29.98 -4.54 -1.39
CA GLY A 68 -29.21 -5.63 -1.97
C GLY A 68 -27.77 -5.62 -1.45
N ARG A 69 -26.87 -6.30 -2.14
CA ARG A 69 -25.44 -6.37 -1.80
C ARG A 69 -24.76 -5.03 -2.04
N THR A 70 -23.70 -4.78 -1.27
CA THR A 70 -22.84 -3.60 -1.43
C THR A 70 -21.47 -4.04 -1.93
N LEU A 71 -21.01 -3.42 -3.01
CA LEU A 71 -19.65 -3.55 -3.51
C LEU A 71 -18.91 -2.23 -3.31
N MET A 72 -17.66 -2.31 -2.88
CA MET A 72 -16.80 -1.12 -2.75
C MET A 72 -15.63 -1.22 -3.72
N PHE A 73 -15.35 -0.14 -4.43
CA PHE A 73 -14.07 0.10 -5.09
C PHE A 73 -13.28 1.08 -4.24
N CYS A 74 -12.02 0.77 -3.95
CA CYS A 74 -11.15 1.60 -3.13
C CYS A 74 -9.82 1.85 -3.85
N GLY A 75 -9.28 3.06 -3.69
CA GLY A 75 -7.97 3.40 -4.21
C GLY A 75 -7.44 4.66 -3.56
N HIS A 76 -6.11 4.73 -3.38
CA HIS A 76 -5.48 5.89 -2.79
C HIS A 76 -5.24 7.01 -3.79
N THR A 77 -5.13 8.22 -3.28
CA THR A 77 -4.98 9.44 -4.09
C THR A 77 -3.64 10.13 -3.90
N ASP A 78 -2.94 9.81 -2.83
CA ASP A 78 -1.59 10.30 -2.59
C ASP A 78 -0.57 9.58 -3.50
N THR A 79 0.61 10.15 -3.60
CA THR A 79 1.75 9.58 -4.32
C THR A 79 3.03 9.82 -3.52
N VAL A 80 4.06 9.01 -3.77
CA VAL A 80 5.41 9.29 -3.29
C VAL A 80 6.02 10.53 -3.94
N GLY A 81 7.19 10.95 -3.44
CA GLY A 81 7.91 12.11 -3.94
C GLY A 81 8.37 12.00 -5.39
N VAL A 82 8.85 13.12 -5.93
CA VAL A 82 9.19 13.27 -7.37
C VAL A 82 10.66 13.62 -7.61
N VAL A 83 11.52 13.35 -6.63
CA VAL A 83 12.95 13.65 -6.75
C VAL A 83 13.56 12.94 -7.97
N GLY A 84 14.21 13.70 -8.86
CA GLY A 84 14.82 13.18 -10.07
C GLY A 84 13.87 12.99 -11.25
N MET A 85 12.56 13.22 -11.12
CA MET A 85 11.62 13.19 -12.23
C MET A 85 11.59 14.53 -13.00
N THR A 86 11.46 14.45 -14.31
CA THR A 86 11.21 15.62 -15.18
C THR A 86 9.72 15.74 -15.43
N GLU A 87 9.14 16.91 -15.15
CA GLU A 87 7.71 17.23 -15.37
C GLU A 87 6.74 16.14 -14.89
N PRO A 88 6.82 15.71 -13.60
CA PRO A 88 6.13 14.53 -13.10
C PRO A 88 4.60 14.61 -13.20
N PHE A 89 4.04 15.82 -13.31
CA PHE A 89 2.61 16.09 -13.42
C PHE A 89 2.18 16.63 -14.79
N THR A 90 3.02 16.44 -15.81
CA THR A 90 2.67 16.68 -17.22
C THR A 90 2.43 15.32 -17.88
N PRO A 91 1.17 14.83 -17.95
CA PRO A 91 0.87 13.49 -18.47
C PRO A 91 1.22 13.39 -19.97
N VAL A 92 2.11 12.47 -20.31
CA VAL A 92 2.58 12.24 -21.69
C VAL A 92 2.15 10.85 -22.17
N GLU A 93 1.44 10.80 -23.29
CA GLU A 93 1.11 9.55 -23.96
C GLU A 93 2.20 9.20 -24.98
N ARG A 94 2.78 8.02 -24.84
CA ARG A 94 3.78 7.49 -25.76
C ARG A 94 3.66 5.96 -25.83
N GLU A 95 3.60 5.43 -27.05
CA GLU A 95 3.60 3.97 -27.31
C GLU A 95 2.54 3.18 -26.51
N GLY A 96 1.32 3.72 -26.40
CA GLY A 96 0.24 3.07 -25.66
C GLY A 96 0.36 3.13 -24.12
N ARG A 97 1.25 3.99 -23.61
CA ARG A 97 1.52 4.22 -22.20
C ARG A 97 1.25 5.67 -21.85
N LEU A 98 0.79 5.91 -20.62
CA LEU A 98 0.68 7.25 -20.05
C LEU A 98 1.70 7.41 -18.93
N TYR A 99 2.61 8.36 -19.10
CA TYR A 99 3.69 8.66 -18.18
C TYR A 99 3.33 9.80 -17.24
N GLY A 100 3.78 9.70 -15.99
CA GLY A 100 3.65 10.71 -14.94
C GLY A 100 3.62 10.07 -13.56
N ARG A 101 3.91 10.84 -12.51
CA ARG A 101 3.84 10.35 -11.13
C ARG A 101 2.41 9.97 -10.75
N GLY A 102 2.26 8.78 -10.16
CA GLY A 102 0.98 8.19 -9.80
C GLY A 102 0.23 7.55 -10.98
N ALA A 103 0.79 7.56 -12.21
CA ALA A 103 0.12 6.96 -13.36
C ALA A 103 -0.15 5.47 -13.13
N GLN A 104 0.85 4.74 -12.61
CA GLN A 104 0.72 3.35 -12.22
C GLN A 104 0.18 3.20 -10.78
N ASP A 105 0.72 3.97 -9.84
CA ASP A 105 0.48 3.86 -8.41
C ASP A 105 -0.19 5.12 -7.83
N MET A 106 -1.56 5.14 -7.68
CA MET A 106 -2.47 4.19 -8.35
C MET A 106 -3.60 4.94 -9.10
N LYS A 107 -3.30 6.15 -9.67
CA LYS A 107 -4.30 6.98 -10.37
C LYS A 107 -4.90 6.27 -11.58
N GLY A 108 -4.17 5.29 -12.20
CA GLY A 108 -4.71 4.41 -13.24
C GLY A 108 -5.88 3.57 -12.74
N GLY A 109 -5.72 2.97 -11.57
CA GLY A 109 -6.79 2.23 -10.88
C GLY A 109 -7.94 3.13 -10.44
N VAL A 110 -7.62 4.33 -9.89
CA VAL A 110 -8.63 5.33 -9.51
C VAL A 110 -9.45 5.78 -10.72
N ALA A 111 -8.81 6.03 -11.86
CA ALA A 111 -9.52 6.39 -13.09
C ALA A 111 -10.43 5.25 -13.59
N ALA A 112 -9.98 4.00 -13.50
CA ALA A 112 -10.78 2.83 -13.90
C ALA A 112 -12.02 2.67 -13.00
N MET A 113 -11.87 2.71 -11.66
CA MET A 113 -13.00 2.55 -10.73
C MET A 113 -14.01 3.69 -10.82
N MET A 114 -13.56 4.95 -10.95
CA MET A 114 -14.44 6.10 -11.12
C MET A 114 -15.20 6.03 -12.45
N SER A 115 -14.52 5.64 -13.54
CA SER A 115 -15.15 5.49 -14.85
C SER A 115 -16.15 4.33 -14.88
N ALA A 116 -15.89 3.22 -14.18
CA ALA A 116 -16.85 2.13 -14.02
C ALA A 116 -18.11 2.58 -13.29
N ALA A 117 -17.96 3.29 -12.16
CA ALA A 117 -19.10 3.81 -11.40
C ALA A 117 -19.91 4.85 -12.20
N ALA A 118 -19.22 5.74 -12.94
CA ALA A 118 -19.88 6.69 -13.84
C ALA A 118 -20.71 5.98 -14.92
N HIS A 119 -20.16 4.88 -15.50
CA HIS A 119 -20.90 4.07 -16.45
C HIS A 119 -22.18 3.51 -15.83
N VAL A 120 -22.09 2.92 -14.63
CA VAL A 120 -23.26 2.37 -13.92
C VAL A 120 -24.30 3.45 -13.65
N ALA A 121 -23.90 4.61 -13.11
CA ALA A 121 -24.83 5.70 -12.79
C ALA A 121 -25.55 6.24 -14.03
N GLN A 122 -24.86 6.39 -15.16
CA GLN A 122 -25.37 6.99 -16.38
C GLN A 122 -26.17 6.03 -17.27
N ASN A 123 -26.03 4.70 -17.09
CA ASN A 123 -26.72 3.68 -17.89
C ASN A 123 -27.84 2.97 -17.14
N GLY A 124 -28.60 3.72 -16.35
CA GLY A 124 -29.82 3.23 -15.68
C GLY A 124 -29.66 2.95 -14.19
N GLY A 125 -28.48 3.12 -13.62
CA GLY A 125 -28.18 2.90 -12.21
C GLY A 125 -28.31 1.42 -11.80
N LEU A 126 -28.43 1.16 -10.51
CA LEU A 126 -28.58 -0.18 -9.96
C LEU A 126 -30.05 -0.51 -9.69
N ALA A 127 -30.47 -1.76 -10.02
CA ALA A 127 -31.77 -2.29 -9.66
C ALA A 127 -31.88 -2.55 -8.16
N SER A 128 -30.83 -3.03 -7.54
CA SER A 128 -30.73 -3.29 -6.09
C SER A 128 -29.34 -2.98 -5.57
N GLY A 129 -29.16 -3.00 -4.24
CA GLY A 129 -27.87 -2.89 -3.61
C GLY A 129 -27.21 -1.52 -3.73
N ARG A 130 -25.87 -1.48 -3.64
CA ARG A 130 -25.11 -0.24 -3.59
C ARG A 130 -23.70 -0.43 -4.14
N LEU A 131 -23.22 0.52 -4.93
CA LEU A 131 -21.81 0.64 -5.30
C LEU A 131 -21.20 1.83 -4.58
N ILE A 132 -20.11 1.61 -3.85
CA ILE A 132 -19.30 2.63 -3.19
C ILE A 132 -17.99 2.78 -3.96
N VAL A 133 -17.56 4.03 -4.20
CA VAL A 133 -16.24 4.36 -4.73
C VAL A 133 -15.52 5.22 -3.71
N ALA A 134 -14.51 4.66 -3.06
CA ALA A 134 -13.74 5.32 -2.02
C ALA A 134 -12.35 5.72 -2.54
N ALA A 135 -12.11 7.02 -2.66
CA ALA A 135 -10.82 7.61 -2.94
C ALA A 135 -10.23 8.06 -1.59
N VAL A 136 -9.20 7.37 -1.12
CA VAL A 136 -8.64 7.53 0.24
C VAL A 136 -7.27 8.18 0.22
N VAL A 137 -6.85 8.73 1.36
CA VAL A 137 -5.58 9.42 1.53
C VAL A 137 -4.56 8.56 2.28
N ASP A 138 -3.25 8.85 2.09
CA ASP A 138 -2.14 8.41 2.95
C ASP A 138 -1.80 6.92 2.88
N GLU A 139 -2.13 6.21 1.83
CA GLU A 139 -1.75 4.80 1.67
C GLU A 139 -0.22 4.63 1.66
N GLU A 140 0.46 5.50 0.95
CA GLU A 140 1.92 5.51 0.75
C GLU A 140 2.75 5.72 2.04
N HIS A 141 2.07 6.05 3.17
CA HIS A 141 2.75 6.22 4.46
C HIS A 141 2.12 5.40 5.58
N SER A 142 0.90 5.71 6.00
CA SER A 142 0.29 5.08 7.18
C SER A 142 -1.19 4.75 7.06
N SER A 143 -1.81 5.02 5.90
CA SER A 143 -3.20 4.62 5.56
C SER A 143 -4.28 5.18 6.50
N ILE A 144 -4.09 6.40 7.01
CA ILE A 144 -5.09 7.05 7.87
C ILE A 144 -6.45 7.20 7.16
N GLY A 145 -6.44 7.27 5.81
CA GLY A 145 -7.63 7.33 4.98
C GLY A 145 -8.47 6.07 5.07
N ALA A 146 -7.88 4.91 4.84
CA ALA A 146 -8.56 3.62 4.96
C ALA A 146 -9.01 3.34 6.40
N ASP A 147 -8.18 3.68 7.41
CA ASP A 147 -8.55 3.59 8.83
C ASP A 147 -9.77 4.46 9.19
N ALA A 148 -9.92 5.62 8.56
CA ALA A 148 -11.10 6.47 8.72
C ALA A 148 -12.33 5.93 7.96
N LEU A 149 -12.12 5.40 6.75
CA LEU A 149 -13.15 4.81 5.89
C LEU A 149 -13.92 3.71 6.63
N VAL A 150 -13.20 2.71 7.16
CA VAL A 150 -13.82 1.53 7.78
C VAL A 150 -14.59 1.81 9.08
N LYS A 151 -14.42 2.99 9.68
CA LYS A 151 -15.18 3.42 10.86
C LYS A 151 -16.62 3.85 10.53
N LYS A 152 -16.89 4.18 9.27
CA LYS A 152 -18.16 4.75 8.81
C LYS A 152 -18.82 3.93 7.70
N TRP A 153 -18.02 3.28 6.87
CA TRP A 153 -18.48 2.60 5.68
C TRP A 153 -18.21 1.11 5.76
N THR A 154 -19.18 0.33 5.29
CA THR A 154 -19.08 -1.13 5.18
C THR A 154 -19.58 -1.59 3.82
N ALA A 155 -19.11 -2.75 3.37
CA ALA A 155 -19.54 -3.41 2.15
C ALA A 155 -19.47 -4.94 2.31
N ASP A 156 -20.17 -5.67 1.45
CA ASP A 156 -20.09 -7.14 1.42
C ASP A 156 -18.80 -7.63 0.75
N ALA A 157 -18.18 -6.78 -0.08
CA ALA A 157 -16.88 -7.03 -0.69
C ALA A 157 -16.25 -5.73 -1.18
N ALA A 158 -14.91 -5.74 -1.36
CA ALA A 158 -14.19 -4.62 -1.95
C ALA A 158 -13.12 -5.06 -2.97
N ILE A 159 -12.92 -4.21 -3.98
CA ILE A 159 -11.77 -4.27 -4.90
C ILE A 159 -10.90 -3.05 -4.63
N VAL A 160 -9.65 -3.27 -4.28
CA VAL A 160 -8.63 -2.22 -4.21
C VAL A 160 -7.90 -2.19 -5.54
N THR A 161 -7.92 -1.04 -6.22
CA THR A 161 -7.51 -0.95 -7.63
C THR A 161 -6.00 -0.71 -7.82
N GLU A 162 -5.19 -1.35 -6.98
CA GLU A 162 -3.72 -1.37 -7.03
C GLU A 162 -3.17 -1.98 -8.33
N PRO A 163 -1.96 -1.60 -8.76
CA PRO A 163 -1.36 -2.12 -9.99
C PRO A 163 -1.00 -3.60 -9.87
N THR A 164 -1.80 -4.47 -10.49
CA THR A 164 -1.64 -5.92 -10.47
C THR A 164 -1.41 -6.55 -11.84
N ASP A 165 -1.17 -5.75 -12.88
CA ASP A 165 -1.09 -6.22 -14.27
C ASP A 165 -2.34 -7.04 -14.69
N LEU A 166 -3.52 -6.56 -14.28
CA LEU A 166 -4.81 -7.22 -14.47
C LEU A 166 -4.89 -8.65 -13.87
N ALA A 167 -4.00 -8.98 -12.94
CA ALA A 167 -4.12 -10.20 -12.16
C ALA A 167 -4.99 -9.96 -10.92
N ILE A 168 -5.69 -10.99 -10.49
CA ILE A 168 -6.53 -10.99 -9.28
C ILE A 168 -5.62 -11.37 -8.11
N ALA A 169 -5.12 -10.39 -7.36
CA ALA A 169 -4.30 -10.67 -6.20
C ALA A 169 -5.19 -10.85 -4.96
N VAL A 170 -5.24 -12.08 -4.46
CA VAL A 170 -6.13 -12.48 -3.36
C VAL A 170 -5.46 -12.37 -1.98
N GLY A 171 -4.20 -11.93 -1.92
CA GLY A 171 -3.50 -11.70 -0.68
C GLY A 171 -2.22 -10.92 -0.90
N HIS A 172 -1.72 -10.31 0.17
CA HIS A 172 -0.48 -9.54 0.16
C HIS A 172 0.26 -9.62 1.49
N LYS A 173 1.57 -9.28 1.46
CA LYS A 173 2.38 -9.22 2.68
C LYS A 173 1.99 -8.04 3.55
N GLY A 174 2.21 -8.20 4.86
CA GLY A 174 2.31 -7.11 5.81
C GLY A 174 3.75 -6.61 5.95
N PHE A 175 3.92 -5.63 6.81
CA PHE A 175 5.24 -5.18 7.22
C PHE A 175 5.26 -4.71 8.68
N ALA A 176 6.45 -4.75 9.28
CA ALA A 176 6.68 -4.18 10.60
C ALA A 176 8.04 -3.47 10.63
N TRP A 177 8.05 -2.28 11.20
CA TRP A 177 9.27 -1.54 11.47
C TRP A 177 9.69 -1.72 12.91
N VAL A 178 10.96 -2.04 13.11
CA VAL A 178 11.54 -2.28 14.44
C VAL A 178 12.75 -1.37 14.63
N GLY A 179 12.75 -0.66 15.74
CA GLY A 179 13.88 0.13 16.20
C GLY A 179 14.74 -0.67 17.17
N VAL A 180 16.06 -0.70 16.95
CA VAL A 180 17.03 -1.32 17.85
C VAL A 180 17.96 -0.24 18.41
N THR A 181 18.16 -0.24 19.73
CA THR A 181 19.16 0.59 20.40
C THR A 181 20.17 -0.33 21.08
N VAL A 182 21.46 -0.08 20.84
CA VAL A 182 22.55 -0.74 21.53
C VAL A 182 23.33 0.29 22.33
N GLU A 183 23.54 0.00 23.60
CA GLU A 183 24.29 0.83 24.51
C GLU A 183 25.74 0.40 24.60
N GLY A 184 26.60 1.37 24.72
CA GLY A 184 28.02 1.24 25.01
C GLY A 184 28.41 2.07 26.23
N LYS A 185 29.66 2.47 26.26
CA LYS A 185 30.20 3.38 27.27
C LYS A 185 31.24 4.31 26.65
N ALA A 186 30.98 5.61 26.70
CA ALA A 186 31.94 6.59 26.20
C ALA A 186 33.25 6.56 26.99
N ALA A 187 34.36 6.68 26.28
CA ALA A 187 35.68 6.83 26.81
C ALA A 187 36.62 7.40 25.74
N HIS A 188 37.72 7.96 26.13
CA HIS A 188 38.79 8.41 25.22
C HIS A 188 39.31 7.21 24.41
N GLY A 189 39.51 7.35 23.09
CA GLY A 189 39.89 6.27 22.18
C GLY A 189 41.18 5.50 22.58
N SER A 190 42.08 6.13 23.32
CA SER A 190 43.28 5.49 23.86
C SER A 190 43.04 4.66 25.14
N ARG A 191 41.79 4.60 25.65
CA ARG A 191 41.46 3.91 26.92
C ARG A 191 40.48 2.72 26.68
N PRO A 192 40.94 1.64 26.02
CA PRO A 192 40.05 0.55 25.62
C PRO A 192 39.45 -0.23 26.81
N ARG A 193 40.02 -0.11 28.00
CA ARG A 193 39.46 -0.78 29.19
C ARG A 193 38.37 0.03 29.90
N GLU A 194 38.20 1.30 29.57
CA GLU A 194 37.18 2.18 30.14
C GLU A 194 35.95 2.32 29.29
N GLY A 195 36.10 2.16 27.95
CA GLY A 195 35.04 2.28 26.95
C GLY A 195 34.39 0.98 26.59
N GLN A 196 33.19 1.08 26.01
CA GLN A 196 32.47 -0.03 25.35
C GLN A 196 31.87 0.50 24.05
N ASP A 197 32.29 -0.04 22.93
CA ASP A 197 31.91 0.42 21.60
C ASP A 197 30.50 -0.07 21.21
N ALA A 198 29.51 0.83 21.18
CA ALA A 198 28.15 0.49 20.81
C ALA A 198 28.02 0.11 19.33
N ILE A 199 28.84 0.71 18.45
CA ILE A 199 28.79 0.42 17.00
C ILE A 199 29.29 -1.01 16.72
N LEU A 200 30.43 -1.40 17.31
CA LEU A 200 30.93 -2.77 17.17
C LEU A 200 29.98 -3.80 17.79
N ARG A 201 29.30 -3.45 18.87
CA ARG A 201 28.26 -4.28 19.48
C ARG A 201 27.04 -4.42 18.58
N LEU A 202 26.58 -3.33 17.92
CA LEU A 202 25.51 -3.36 16.93
C LEU A 202 25.90 -4.24 15.70
N GLY A 203 27.18 -4.26 15.33
CA GLY A 203 27.67 -5.16 14.27
C GLY A 203 27.33 -6.64 14.51
N ARG A 204 27.34 -7.11 15.77
CA ARG A 204 26.90 -8.48 16.13
C ARG A 204 25.41 -8.70 15.90
N VAL A 205 24.60 -7.67 16.11
CA VAL A 205 23.16 -7.71 15.81
C VAL A 205 22.95 -7.83 14.29
N LEU A 206 23.64 -6.96 13.52
CA LEU A 206 23.55 -6.98 12.04
C LEU A 206 23.91 -8.33 11.44
N THR A 207 24.97 -8.98 11.89
CA THR A 207 25.36 -10.34 11.41
C THR A 207 24.25 -11.37 11.66
N ARG A 208 23.52 -11.26 12.77
CA ARG A 208 22.42 -12.19 13.09
C ARG A 208 21.14 -11.86 12.35
N LEU A 209 20.90 -10.58 12.07
CA LEU A 209 19.79 -10.17 11.21
C LEU A 209 19.99 -10.66 9.77
N GLU A 210 21.22 -10.60 9.23
CA GLU A 210 21.57 -11.19 7.93
C GLU A 210 21.29 -12.70 7.91
N ALA A 211 21.69 -13.44 8.96
CA ALA A 211 21.41 -14.86 9.07
C ALA A 211 19.91 -15.16 9.21
N LEU A 212 19.17 -14.31 9.91
CA LEU A 212 17.71 -14.41 10.01
C LEU A 212 17.07 -14.21 8.64
N ASP A 213 17.44 -13.18 7.88
CA ASP A 213 16.90 -12.94 6.54
C ASP A 213 17.18 -14.13 5.60
N ALA A 214 18.40 -14.67 5.61
CA ALA A 214 18.73 -15.88 4.86
C ALA A 214 17.84 -17.07 5.25
N THR A 215 17.56 -17.23 6.54
CA THR A 215 16.65 -18.26 7.06
C THR A 215 15.22 -18.05 6.58
N LEU A 216 14.71 -16.81 6.61
CA LEU A 216 13.37 -16.49 6.14
C LEU A 216 13.20 -16.78 4.66
N GLN A 217 14.17 -16.40 3.84
CA GLN A 217 14.15 -16.65 2.41
C GLN A 217 14.28 -18.14 2.04
N ALA A 218 14.92 -18.94 2.89
CA ALA A 218 15.04 -20.38 2.69
C ALA A 218 13.82 -21.20 3.17
N ARG A 219 12.87 -20.59 3.87
CA ARG A 219 11.61 -21.26 4.28
C ARG A 219 10.78 -21.66 3.06
N GLN A 220 9.90 -22.64 3.25
CA GLN A 220 8.91 -22.97 2.23
C GLN A 220 8.09 -21.70 1.91
N PRO A 221 8.04 -21.28 0.64
CA PRO A 221 7.31 -20.07 0.27
C PRO A 221 5.80 -20.24 0.45
N HIS A 222 5.15 -19.20 0.90
CA HIS A 222 3.70 -19.12 0.85
C HIS A 222 3.23 -19.16 -0.63
N PRO A 223 2.20 -19.95 -0.98
CA PRO A 223 1.82 -20.19 -2.38
C PRO A 223 1.55 -18.93 -3.21
N LEU A 224 1.06 -17.87 -2.57
CA LEU A 224 0.67 -16.63 -3.23
C LEU A 224 1.70 -15.50 -3.07
N VAL A 225 2.23 -15.31 -1.85
CA VAL A 225 3.04 -14.12 -1.53
C VAL A 225 4.54 -14.42 -1.35
N GLY A 226 4.95 -15.69 -1.49
CA GLY A 226 6.35 -16.08 -1.37
C GLY A 226 6.86 -16.10 0.06
N THR A 227 8.14 -15.77 0.28
CA THR A 227 8.79 -15.80 1.60
C THR A 227 8.73 -14.45 2.30
N GLY A 228 8.84 -14.45 3.63
CA GLY A 228 9.16 -13.25 4.40
C GLY A 228 10.57 -12.77 4.08
N SER A 229 10.87 -11.52 4.40
CA SER A 229 12.19 -10.92 4.24
C SER A 229 12.44 -9.85 5.30
N LEU A 230 13.71 -9.55 5.53
CA LEU A 230 14.13 -8.52 6.46
C LEU A 230 15.25 -7.68 5.84
N HIS A 231 15.20 -6.37 6.02
CA HIS A 231 16.33 -5.50 5.67
C HIS A 231 16.55 -4.39 6.70
N ALA A 232 17.83 -4.01 6.85
CA ALA A 232 18.24 -2.86 7.65
C ALA A 232 18.05 -1.59 6.81
N SER A 233 17.32 -0.61 7.35
CA SER A 233 16.95 0.61 6.60
C SER A 233 17.80 1.81 6.98
N ILE A 234 17.97 2.07 8.29
CA ILE A 234 18.67 3.26 8.80
C ILE A 234 19.57 2.84 9.96
N ILE A 235 20.82 3.31 9.95
CA ILE A 235 21.78 3.09 11.03
C ILE A 235 22.43 4.41 11.43
N ALA A 236 22.64 4.62 12.74
CA ALA A 236 23.36 5.77 13.28
C ALA A 236 24.12 5.40 14.56
N GLY A 237 25.22 6.11 14.84
CA GLY A 237 25.99 5.91 16.07
C GLY A 237 27.27 6.75 16.11
N GLY A 238 27.74 7.04 17.33
CA GLY A 238 28.94 7.84 17.57
C GLY A 238 28.76 9.33 17.36
N HIS A 239 29.72 10.12 17.85
CA HIS A 239 29.72 11.57 17.75
C HIS A 239 31.01 12.13 17.17
N GLU A 240 32.15 11.48 17.45
CA GLU A 240 33.48 11.91 17.02
C GLU A 240 34.45 10.71 16.91
N LEU A 241 35.55 10.89 16.19
CA LEU A 241 36.51 9.82 15.91
C LEU A 241 37.36 9.41 17.13
N SER A 242 37.57 10.27 18.09
CA SER A 242 38.49 10.07 19.23
C SER A 242 37.84 9.43 20.47
N SER A 243 36.56 9.09 20.41
CA SER A 243 35.77 8.55 21.52
C SER A 243 35.10 7.23 21.18
N TYR A 244 34.99 6.35 22.16
CA TYR A 244 34.14 5.17 22.08
C TYR A 244 32.67 5.59 21.99
N PRO A 245 31.89 5.12 21.02
CA PRO A 245 30.48 5.45 20.94
C PRO A 245 29.68 4.79 22.07
N ASP A 246 28.90 5.57 22.79
CA ASP A 246 28.07 5.12 23.90
C ASP A 246 26.70 4.64 23.48
N ARG A 247 26.30 4.93 22.23
CA ARG A 247 25.02 4.52 21.65
C ARG A 247 25.13 4.28 20.15
N ALA A 248 24.42 3.26 19.67
CA ALA A 248 24.16 3.03 18.26
C ALA A 248 22.72 2.58 18.09
N THR A 249 22.10 2.98 16.96
CA THR A 249 20.71 2.69 16.63
C THR A 249 20.61 2.09 15.24
N LEU A 250 19.61 1.23 15.07
CA LEU A 250 19.23 0.62 13.79
C LEU A 250 17.71 0.67 13.65
N GLN A 251 17.21 0.98 12.47
CA GLN A 251 15.83 0.76 12.09
C GLN A 251 15.81 -0.25 10.95
N LEU A 252 14.89 -1.18 11.02
CA LEU A 252 14.75 -2.27 10.05
C LEU A 252 13.29 -2.49 9.69
N GLU A 253 13.06 -3.11 8.52
CA GLU A 253 11.76 -3.57 8.08
C GLU A 253 11.75 -5.08 7.94
N ARG A 254 10.66 -5.71 8.38
CA ARG A 254 10.35 -7.13 8.23
C ARG A 254 9.05 -7.29 7.45
N ARG A 255 9.07 -7.98 6.31
CA ARG A 255 7.87 -8.33 5.55
C ARG A 255 7.17 -9.54 6.18
N ILE A 256 5.92 -9.35 6.62
CA ILE A 256 5.09 -10.29 7.37
C ILE A 256 4.23 -11.10 6.39
N LEU A 257 4.09 -12.41 6.64
CA LEU A 257 3.21 -13.30 5.87
C LEU A 257 1.80 -13.37 6.52
N PRO A 258 0.75 -13.75 5.77
CA PRO A 258 -0.62 -13.84 6.29
C PRO A 258 -0.77 -14.74 7.54
N SER A 259 0.08 -15.76 7.70
CA SER A 259 0.08 -16.66 8.84
C SER A 259 0.89 -16.17 10.04
N GLU A 260 1.58 -15.02 9.95
CA GLU A 260 2.47 -14.50 10.99
C GLU A 260 1.78 -13.38 11.78
N PRO A 261 1.81 -13.41 13.14
CA PRO A 261 1.38 -12.28 13.97
C PRO A 261 2.22 -11.02 13.72
N GLU A 262 1.65 -9.85 13.93
CA GLU A 262 2.37 -8.58 13.78
C GLU A 262 3.57 -8.45 14.73
N SER A 263 3.50 -9.08 15.92
CA SER A 263 4.60 -9.08 16.89
C SER A 263 5.83 -9.87 16.43
N THR A 264 5.69 -10.74 15.42
CA THR A 264 6.75 -11.64 14.94
C THR A 264 8.07 -10.90 14.71
N ALA A 265 8.03 -9.73 14.07
CA ALA A 265 9.23 -8.96 13.75
C ALA A 265 10.00 -8.51 14.99
N VAL A 266 9.33 -7.91 15.96
CA VAL A 266 9.98 -7.42 17.19
C VAL A 266 10.42 -8.58 18.07
N ASP A 267 9.68 -9.70 18.09
CA ASP A 267 10.00 -10.87 18.89
C ASP A 267 11.23 -11.60 18.32
N GLU A 268 11.36 -11.74 17.00
CA GLU A 268 12.55 -12.26 16.33
C GLU A 268 13.79 -11.42 16.68
N VAL A 269 13.69 -10.09 16.65
CA VAL A 269 14.80 -9.20 17.00
C VAL A 269 15.14 -9.27 18.48
N ARG A 270 14.16 -9.33 19.38
CA ARG A 270 14.39 -9.50 20.82
C ARG A 270 15.09 -10.82 21.12
N ALA A 271 14.71 -11.91 20.46
CA ALA A 271 15.39 -13.19 20.61
C ALA A 271 16.88 -13.11 20.20
N ILE A 272 17.22 -12.36 19.15
CA ILE A 272 18.61 -12.09 18.75
C ILE A 272 19.35 -11.34 19.86
N LEU A 273 18.76 -10.28 20.43
CA LEU A 273 19.38 -9.51 21.50
C LEU A 273 19.59 -10.35 22.76
N ASP A 274 18.63 -11.21 23.09
CA ASP A 274 18.72 -12.11 24.23
C ASP A 274 19.83 -13.15 24.03
N ALA A 275 19.96 -13.73 22.84
CA ALA A 275 21.05 -14.64 22.52
C ALA A 275 22.44 -13.96 22.68
N ILE A 276 22.58 -12.72 22.20
CA ILE A 276 23.82 -11.95 22.40
C ILE A 276 24.07 -11.69 23.88
N ARG A 277 23.05 -11.38 24.66
CA ARG A 277 23.13 -11.11 26.10
C ARG A 277 23.55 -12.35 26.89
N HIS A 278 23.13 -13.54 26.46
CA HIS A 278 23.59 -14.81 27.04
C HIS A 278 25.08 -15.09 26.79
N GLU A 279 25.60 -14.70 25.63
CA GLU A 279 27.01 -14.84 25.28
C GLU A 279 27.90 -13.77 25.94
N ASP A 280 27.37 -12.58 26.11
CA ASP A 280 28.03 -11.42 26.67
C ASP A 280 27.11 -10.71 27.66
N THR A 281 27.28 -11.01 28.94
CA THR A 281 26.47 -10.43 30.03
C THR A 281 26.61 -8.91 30.16
N THR A 282 27.60 -8.31 29.50
CA THR A 282 27.81 -6.84 29.45
C THR A 282 27.06 -6.19 28.30
N PHE A 283 26.50 -6.97 27.37
CA PHE A 283 25.72 -6.43 26.27
C PHE A 283 24.42 -5.80 26.77
N ARG A 284 24.12 -4.61 26.29
CA ARG A 284 22.88 -3.89 26.53
C ARG A 284 22.29 -3.51 25.17
N GLY A 285 21.09 -4.00 24.90
CA GLY A 285 20.35 -3.69 23.67
C GLY A 285 18.86 -3.83 23.91
N THR A 286 18.06 -2.99 23.27
CA THR A 286 16.59 -3.05 23.28
C THR A 286 16.06 -3.07 21.86
N ALA A 287 14.87 -3.66 21.69
CA ALA A 287 14.12 -3.62 20.44
C ALA A 287 12.68 -3.23 20.71
N ASP A 288 12.21 -2.24 19.98
CA ASP A 288 10.89 -1.64 20.10
C ASP A 288 10.16 -1.69 18.76
N ALA A 289 8.87 -2.08 18.78
CA ALA A 289 8.02 -1.95 17.62
C ALA A 289 7.76 -0.46 17.35
N MET A 290 7.99 -0.03 16.12
CA MET A 290 7.78 1.36 15.70
C MET A 290 6.40 1.52 15.04
N PHE A 291 6.14 0.68 14.04
CA PHE A 291 4.88 0.67 13.27
C PHE A 291 4.72 -0.69 12.61
N SER A 292 3.48 -1.13 12.41
CA SER A 292 3.18 -2.34 11.65
C SER A 292 1.86 -2.25 10.93
N ARG A 293 1.75 -2.99 9.85
CA ARG A 293 0.51 -3.28 9.15
C ARG A 293 0.44 -4.78 8.87
N PRO A 294 -0.66 -5.44 9.24
CA PRO A 294 -0.79 -6.89 9.07
C PRO A 294 -0.82 -7.30 7.61
N ALA A 295 -0.40 -8.51 7.32
CA ALA A 295 -0.67 -9.16 6.05
C ALA A 295 -2.17 -9.52 5.94
N TYR A 296 -2.62 -9.75 4.72
CA TYR A 296 -4.02 -10.11 4.48
C TYR A 296 -4.15 -11.08 3.32
N GLU A 297 -5.15 -11.97 3.39
CA GLU A 297 -5.53 -12.84 2.28
C GLU A 297 -7.00 -13.24 2.34
N VAL A 298 -7.57 -13.49 1.17
CA VAL A 298 -8.88 -14.10 0.96
C VAL A 298 -8.66 -15.45 0.29
N PRO A 299 -9.32 -16.54 0.73
CA PRO A 299 -9.19 -17.82 0.06
C PRO A 299 -9.50 -17.70 -1.44
N PRO A 300 -8.69 -18.29 -2.34
CA PRO A 300 -8.90 -18.19 -3.79
C PRO A 300 -10.26 -18.76 -4.25
N ASP A 301 -10.88 -19.61 -3.45
CA ASP A 301 -12.19 -20.20 -3.69
C ASP A 301 -13.36 -19.41 -3.06
N HIS A 302 -13.07 -18.26 -2.43
CA HIS A 302 -14.10 -17.33 -1.98
C HIS A 302 -14.93 -16.80 -3.15
N GLU A 303 -16.18 -16.40 -2.90
CA GLU A 303 -17.09 -15.93 -3.96
C GLU A 303 -16.55 -14.69 -4.69
N LEU A 304 -15.85 -13.77 -4.01
CA LEU A 304 -15.34 -12.55 -4.62
C LEU A 304 -14.27 -12.77 -5.70
N PRO A 305 -13.19 -13.54 -5.49
CA PRO A 305 -12.24 -13.89 -6.55
C PRO A 305 -12.91 -14.61 -7.73
N ARG A 306 -13.89 -15.48 -7.46
CA ARG A 306 -14.62 -16.17 -8.53
C ARG A 306 -15.47 -15.23 -9.37
N ALA A 307 -16.22 -14.33 -8.72
CA ALA A 307 -17.02 -13.33 -9.43
C ALA A 307 -16.13 -12.39 -10.27
N LEU A 308 -14.99 -11.95 -9.72
CA LEU A 308 -14.04 -11.13 -10.47
C LEU A 308 -13.40 -11.91 -11.63
N ALA A 309 -13.06 -13.19 -11.45
CA ALA A 309 -12.54 -14.03 -12.54
C ALA A 309 -13.53 -14.17 -13.70
N GLU A 310 -14.81 -14.32 -13.39
CA GLU A 310 -15.88 -14.32 -14.40
C GLU A 310 -16.00 -12.94 -15.08
N ALA A 311 -15.95 -11.84 -14.30
CA ALA A 311 -16.00 -10.48 -14.82
C ALA A 311 -14.83 -10.19 -15.79
N VAL A 312 -13.60 -10.56 -15.40
CA VAL A 312 -12.39 -10.43 -16.25
C VAL A 312 -12.52 -11.23 -17.53
N THR A 313 -13.09 -12.45 -17.46
CA THR A 313 -13.36 -13.28 -18.64
C THR A 313 -14.37 -12.62 -19.57
N ARG A 314 -15.47 -12.06 -19.01
CA ARG A 314 -16.48 -11.33 -19.80
C ARG A 314 -15.90 -10.06 -20.45
N ALA A 315 -14.95 -9.42 -19.80
CA ALA A 315 -14.20 -8.28 -20.34
C ALA A 315 -13.16 -8.68 -21.42
N GLY A 316 -13.00 -9.98 -21.72
CA GLY A 316 -12.18 -10.47 -22.82
C GLY A 316 -10.73 -10.82 -22.44
N THR A 317 -10.41 -10.97 -21.18
CA THR A 317 -9.07 -11.33 -20.69
C THR A 317 -9.11 -12.62 -19.87
N PRO A 318 -8.14 -13.54 -20.00
CA PRO A 318 -8.08 -14.72 -19.14
C PRO A 318 -7.70 -14.31 -17.70
N PRO A 319 -8.45 -14.76 -16.68
CA PRO A 319 -8.15 -14.41 -15.30
C PRO A 319 -6.88 -15.11 -14.81
N ARG A 320 -6.07 -14.40 -13.99
CA ARG A 320 -4.89 -14.94 -13.31
C ARG A 320 -5.02 -14.67 -11.82
N ILE A 321 -4.95 -15.71 -10.99
CA ILE A 321 -4.91 -15.55 -9.52
C ILE A 321 -3.45 -15.44 -9.08
N THR A 322 -3.17 -14.48 -8.18
CA THR A 322 -1.83 -14.21 -7.65
C THR A 322 -1.88 -13.67 -6.21
N GLY A 323 -0.73 -13.35 -5.66
CA GLY A 323 -0.56 -12.52 -4.48
C GLY A 323 0.36 -11.34 -4.77
N ALA A 324 0.28 -10.29 -3.97
CA ALA A 324 1.17 -9.13 -4.04
C ALA A 324 2.28 -9.21 -2.98
N SER A 325 3.48 -8.76 -3.33
CA SER A 325 4.63 -8.73 -2.42
C SER A 325 4.67 -7.48 -1.54
N PHE A 326 3.93 -6.43 -1.91
CA PHE A 326 3.76 -5.18 -1.20
C PHE A 326 2.51 -5.21 -0.30
N TRP A 327 2.37 -4.26 0.58
CA TRP A 327 1.19 -4.07 1.44
C TRP A 327 0.21 -3.11 0.76
N THR A 328 -1.09 -3.21 1.11
CA THR A 328 -2.13 -2.30 0.59
C THR A 328 -3.26 -2.12 1.60
N ASP A 329 -4.12 -1.14 1.35
CA ASP A 329 -5.33 -0.85 2.13
C ASP A 329 -6.34 -2.03 2.19
N ALA A 330 -6.18 -3.05 1.34
CA ALA A 330 -7.03 -4.25 1.41
C ALA A 330 -6.95 -4.96 2.77
N ALA A 331 -5.80 -4.87 3.47
CA ALA A 331 -5.69 -5.38 4.84
C ALA A 331 -6.58 -4.60 5.82
N VAL A 332 -6.63 -3.27 5.71
CA VAL A 332 -7.47 -2.43 6.59
C VAL A 332 -8.94 -2.77 6.39
N LEU A 333 -9.39 -2.85 5.14
CA LEU A 333 -10.75 -3.24 4.79
C LEU A 333 -11.07 -4.65 5.27
N GLY A 334 -10.18 -5.61 4.99
CA GLY A 334 -10.35 -7.02 5.33
C GLY A 334 -10.44 -7.27 6.83
N HIS A 335 -9.56 -6.66 7.62
CA HIS A 335 -9.59 -6.76 9.09
C HIS A 335 -10.81 -6.05 9.71
N ALA A 336 -11.42 -5.11 9.00
CA ALA A 336 -12.69 -4.51 9.37
C ALA A 336 -13.92 -5.37 8.96
N GLY A 337 -13.70 -6.56 8.38
CA GLY A 337 -14.77 -7.48 7.99
C GLY A 337 -15.30 -7.28 6.57
N ILE A 338 -14.60 -6.53 5.72
CA ILE A 338 -14.92 -6.33 4.31
C ILE A 338 -13.96 -7.19 3.46
N PRO A 339 -14.36 -8.38 2.96
CA PRO A 339 -13.51 -9.19 2.10
C PRO A 339 -12.99 -8.38 0.91
N SER A 340 -11.67 -8.29 0.77
CA SER A 340 -11.02 -7.36 -0.18
C SER A 340 -9.95 -8.07 -1.00
N ILE A 341 -9.88 -7.78 -2.30
CA ILE A 341 -8.86 -8.29 -3.21
C ILE A 341 -8.33 -7.15 -4.08
N LEU A 342 -7.16 -7.35 -4.69
CA LEU A 342 -6.55 -6.34 -5.54
C LEU A 342 -6.81 -6.67 -7.01
N PHE A 343 -7.12 -5.63 -7.79
CA PHE A 343 -7.22 -5.75 -9.24
C PHE A 343 -7.09 -4.38 -9.90
N GLY A 344 -6.06 -4.17 -10.67
CA GLY A 344 -5.83 -2.91 -11.37
C GLY A 344 -4.92 -3.02 -12.57
N PRO A 345 -4.73 -1.91 -13.30
CA PRO A 345 -3.95 -1.87 -14.53
C PRO A 345 -2.47 -2.16 -14.29
N GLY A 346 -1.80 -2.60 -15.35
CA GLY A 346 -0.36 -2.80 -15.38
C GLY A 346 0.41 -1.57 -15.84
N GLY A 347 1.71 -1.61 -15.61
CA GLY A 347 2.65 -0.54 -15.96
C GLY A 347 4.03 -0.87 -15.44
N ALA A 348 4.86 0.16 -15.26
CA ALA A 348 6.13 0.02 -14.58
C ALA A 348 6.59 1.33 -13.94
N GLY A 349 7.58 1.22 -13.04
CA GLY A 349 8.23 2.36 -12.44
C GLY A 349 7.65 2.80 -11.11
N LEU A 350 7.05 1.88 -10.34
CA LEU A 350 6.63 2.14 -8.95
C LEU A 350 7.77 2.83 -8.18
N HIS A 351 7.49 4.03 -7.64
CA HIS A 351 8.43 4.85 -6.86
C HIS A 351 9.73 5.25 -7.59
N SER A 352 9.84 5.00 -8.91
CA SER A 352 11.04 5.35 -9.69
C SER A 352 10.94 6.74 -10.35
N THR A 353 12.01 7.14 -11.04
CA THR A 353 12.06 8.41 -11.76
C THR A 353 11.37 8.39 -13.14
N GLU A 354 10.99 7.21 -13.63
CA GLU A 354 10.14 7.04 -14.80
C GLU A 354 9.01 6.08 -14.43
N GLU A 355 7.79 6.58 -14.42
CA GLU A 355 6.59 5.82 -14.08
C GLU A 355 5.57 5.95 -15.20
N TYR A 356 4.92 4.83 -15.55
CA TYR A 356 3.84 4.80 -16.52
C TYR A 356 2.82 3.70 -16.25
N VAL A 357 1.61 3.89 -16.77
CA VAL A 357 0.56 2.87 -16.84
C VAL A 357 0.27 2.51 -18.29
N ASN A 358 -0.06 1.25 -18.57
CA ASN A 358 -0.54 0.81 -19.88
C ASN A 358 -1.97 1.30 -20.10
N ILE A 359 -2.22 2.09 -21.13
CA ILE A 359 -3.53 2.68 -21.41
C ILE A 359 -4.60 1.61 -21.65
N ALA A 360 -4.26 0.54 -22.36
CA ALA A 360 -5.18 -0.55 -22.63
C ALA A 360 -5.63 -1.26 -21.33
N ASP A 361 -4.74 -1.39 -20.35
CA ASP A 361 -5.05 -2.05 -19.08
C ASP A 361 -6.03 -1.21 -18.23
N VAL A 362 -5.94 0.12 -18.32
CA VAL A 362 -6.90 1.01 -17.61
C VAL A 362 -8.32 0.81 -18.13
N THR A 363 -8.49 0.72 -19.45
CA THR A 363 -9.80 0.47 -20.06
C THR A 363 -10.30 -0.94 -19.78
N MET A 364 -9.43 -1.93 -19.83
CA MET A 364 -9.75 -3.32 -19.50
C MET A 364 -10.14 -3.48 -18.03
N CYS A 365 -9.41 -2.83 -17.12
CA CYS A 365 -9.74 -2.80 -15.69
C CYS A 365 -11.14 -2.21 -15.47
N ARG A 366 -11.44 -1.04 -16.06
CA ARG A 366 -12.79 -0.44 -16.02
C ARG A 366 -13.86 -1.42 -16.49
N ASP A 367 -13.66 -2.06 -17.63
CA ASP A 367 -14.66 -2.95 -18.25
C ASP A 367 -14.90 -4.19 -17.36
N ALA A 368 -13.84 -4.76 -16.77
CA ALA A 368 -13.96 -5.84 -15.81
C ALA A 368 -14.71 -5.40 -14.53
N LEU A 369 -14.44 -4.19 -14.02
CA LEU A 369 -15.16 -3.66 -12.86
C LEU A 369 -16.65 -3.42 -13.15
N ILE A 370 -17.02 -2.99 -14.36
CA ILE A 370 -18.44 -2.89 -14.80
C ILE A 370 -19.09 -4.26 -14.75
N GLN A 371 -18.45 -5.27 -15.35
CA GLN A 371 -18.96 -6.65 -15.35
C GLN A 371 -19.09 -7.21 -13.91
N LEU A 372 -18.15 -6.86 -13.02
CA LEU A 372 -18.23 -7.28 -11.63
C LEU A 372 -19.45 -6.67 -10.92
N VAL A 373 -19.76 -5.38 -11.16
CA VAL A 373 -20.97 -4.76 -10.60
C VAL A 373 -22.22 -5.50 -11.02
N GLU A 374 -22.35 -5.87 -12.31
CA GLU A 374 -23.48 -6.63 -12.82
C GLU A 374 -23.59 -8.03 -12.19
N LEU A 375 -22.47 -8.71 -11.96
CA LEU A 375 -22.43 -10.04 -11.36
C LEU A 375 -22.66 -10.05 -9.85
N TRP A 376 -22.18 -9.02 -9.16
CA TRP A 376 -22.18 -8.99 -7.69
C TRP A 376 -23.43 -8.35 -7.10
N ILE A 377 -23.90 -7.28 -7.72
CA ILE A 377 -25.05 -6.50 -7.24
C ILE A 377 -26.33 -6.90 -7.99
N GLY A 378 -26.22 -7.30 -9.28
CA GLY A 378 -27.31 -7.84 -10.08
C GLY A 378 -28.21 -6.81 -10.63
#